data_31220a421cb6b13ca3fd640b5742523b
#
_entry.id   31220a421cb6b13ca3fd640b5742523b
#
_cell.length_a   1.000
_cell.length_b   1.000
_cell.length_c   1.000
_cell.angle_alpha   90.00
_cell.angle_beta   90.00
_cell.angle_gamma   90.00
#
_symmetry.space_group_name_H-M   'P 1'
#
loop_
_entity.id
_entity.type
_entity.pdbx_description
1 polymer ?
#
loop_
_entity_poly.entity_id
_entity_poly.type
_entity_poly.pdbx_seq_one_letter_code
_entity_poly.pdbx_strand_id
1 'polypeptide(L)'
;MVRHHDVVGRYVTIEVDDCEYMVFYLQNGKGIPLICQHTAGCHNHQWRGLLEDKEITKDYNVIAYDLPRHGKSDPPHNKEWWKEEYKLTAEHYCNFIVKLCEALGLQKPIFMGSSFGGNVALQLALRYPNKFRAVIPVEAADYAPGFYLDWWRHPHANAAQVCASGTWDLMAPQSPEKDRWLTWHYYTQGSEAFKGDLYFYSVDHDLRKELKNIDGHKCPVIMMTGTYDYLTPPEATENTARQIKGGVYIEMPDIGHFPMSENHEVFRVYLIEALKIINERTNK
;
A
#
# COMPACT_ATOMS: atom_id res chain seq x y z
N MET A 1 27.44 10.60 -17.94
CA MET A 1 27.18 9.16 -18.23
C MET A 1 25.67 8.98 -18.32
N VAL A 2 25.13 8.49 -19.43
CA VAL A 2 23.68 8.18 -19.57
C VAL A 2 23.43 6.81 -18.96
N ARG A 3 22.38 6.72 -18.11
CA ARG A 3 21.92 5.46 -17.53
C ARG A 3 20.42 5.31 -17.84
N HIS A 4 20.04 4.19 -18.44
CA HIS A 4 18.65 3.81 -18.65
C HIS A 4 18.18 2.92 -17.50
N HIS A 5 16.90 3.03 -17.15
CA HIS A 5 16.25 2.22 -16.12
C HIS A 5 15.27 1.25 -16.79
N ASP A 6 15.16 0.06 -16.21
CA ASP A 6 14.32 -1.02 -16.75
C ASP A 6 12.84 -0.88 -16.34
N VAL A 7 12.52 0.08 -15.48
CA VAL A 7 11.15 0.34 -15.00
C VAL A 7 10.31 0.92 -16.14
N VAL A 8 9.17 0.28 -16.44
CA VAL A 8 8.25 0.69 -17.51
C VAL A 8 6.92 1.14 -16.92
N GLY A 9 6.44 2.31 -17.36
CA GLY A 9 5.12 2.83 -17.03
C GLY A 9 4.10 2.52 -18.12
N ARG A 10 2.89 2.11 -17.71
CA ARG A 10 1.78 1.77 -18.61
C ARG A 10 0.45 2.19 -18.02
N TYR A 11 -0.57 2.25 -18.87
CA TYR A 11 -1.97 2.40 -18.48
C TYR A 11 -2.75 1.12 -18.78
N VAL A 12 -3.74 0.86 -17.94
CA VAL A 12 -4.78 -0.15 -18.16
C VAL A 12 -6.13 0.46 -17.84
N THR A 13 -7.13 0.19 -18.68
CA THR A 13 -8.53 0.56 -18.40
C THR A 13 -9.22 -0.60 -17.72
N ILE A 14 -9.91 -0.31 -16.60
CA ILE A 14 -10.71 -1.27 -15.85
C ILE A 14 -12.08 -0.69 -15.54
N GLU A 15 -13.08 -1.57 -15.40
CA GLU A 15 -14.42 -1.21 -14.97
C GLU A 15 -14.69 -1.78 -13.57
N VAL A 16 -15.07 -0.92 -12.65
CA VAL A 16 -15.38 -1.26 -11.25
C VAL A 16 -16.63 -0.50 -10.81
N ASP A 17 -17.65 -1.22 -10.35
CA ASP A 17 -18.89 -0.63 -9.83
C ASP A 17 -19.51 0.37 -10.82
N ASP A 18 -19.63 -0.03 -12.10
CA ASP A 18 -20.12 0.78 -13.24
C ASP A 18 -19.31 2.06 -13.55
N CYS A 19 -18.12 2.19 -12.98
CA CYS A 19 -17.18 3.27 -13.26
C CYS A 19 -15.99 2.77 -14.08
N GLU A 20 -15.63 3.54 -15.13
CA GLU A 20 -14.44 3.28 -15.95
C GLU A 20 -13.26 4.09 -15.42
N TYR A 21 -12.14 3.41 -15.19
CA TYR A 21 -10.90 4.00 -14.68
C TYR A 21 -9.72 3.71 -15.62
N MET A 22 -8.95 4.74 -15.95
CA MET A 22 -7.64 4.60 -16.58
C MET A 22 -6.56 4.63 -15.50
N VAL A 23 -6.00 3.45 -15.21
CA VAL A 23 -5.05 3.21 -14.11
C VAL A 23 -3.63 3.20 -14.62
N PHE A 24 -2.77 4.04 -14.06
CA PHE A 24 -1.34 4.03 -14.33
C PHE A 24 -0.63 3.08 -13.38
N TYR A 25 0.36 2.34 -13.89
CA TYR A 25 1.24 1.51 -13.09
C TYR A 25 2.67 1.51 -13.63
N LEU A 26 3.62 1.33 -12.72
CA LEU A 26 5.01 1.04 -13.00
C LEU A 26 5.27 -0.45 -12.81
N GLN A 27 6.11 -1.02 -13.65
CA GLN A 27 6.44 -2.44 -13.63
C GLN A 27 7.91 -2.67 -13.91
N ASN A 28 8.51 -3.62 -13.17
CA ASN A 28 9.82 -4.18 -13.47
C ASN A 28 9.96 -5.59 -12.90
N GLY A 29 10.82 -6.39 -13.53
CA GLY A 29 11.12 -7.75 -13.12
C GLY A 29 10.28 -8.81 -13.81
N LYS A 30 10.40 -10.03 -13.32
CA LYS A 30 9.72 -11.23 -13.85
C LYS A 30 9.50 -12.26 -12.74
N GLY A 31 8.67 -13.25 -12.99
CA GLY A 31 8.38 -14.30 -12.01
C GLY A 31 7.10 -14.05 -11.24
N ILE A 32 7.09 -14.26 -9.92
CA ILE A 32 5.90 -14.16 -9.09
C ILE A 32 5.41 -12.70 -9.05
N PRO A 33 4.13 -12.41 -9.41
CA PRO A 33 3.62 -11.05 -9.32
C PRO A 33 3.59 -10.55 -7.88
N LEU A 34 4.20 -9.36 -7.65
CA LEU A 34 4.17 -8.62 -6.40
C LEU A 34 3.55 -7.26 -6.68
N ILE A 35 2.27 -7.12 -6.34
CA ILE A 35 1.53 -5.89 -6.55
C ILE A 35 1.59 -5.02 -5.30
N CYS A 36 1.95 -3.74 -5.49
CA CYS A 36 2.27 -2.80 -4.42
C CYS A 36 1.32 -1.60 -4.42
N GLN A 37 0.70 -1.35 -3.26
CA GLN A 37 -0.18 -0.21 -3.01
C GLN A 37 0.54 0.87 -2.20
N HIS A 38 0.52 2.10 -2.69
CA HIS A 38 1.05 3.29 -2.00
C HIS A 38 0.25 3.64 -0.73
N THR A 39 0.77 4.55 0.08
CA THR A 39 0.08 5.12 1.26
C THR A 39 -0.96 6.16 0.85
N ALA A 40 -1.86 6.53 1.76
CA ALA A 40 -2.91 7.53 1.53
C ALA A 40 -2.36 8.83 0.93
N GLY A 41 -3.04 9.36 -0.09
CA GLY A 41 -2.70 10.62 -0.76
C GLY A 41 -1.38 10.64 -1.53
N CYS A 42 -0.64 9.55 -1.57
CA CYS A 42 0.63 9.45 -2.29
C CYS A 42 0.45 8.75 -3.66
N HIS A 43 1.49 8.16 -4.20
CA HIS A 43 1.48 7.49 -5.50
C HIS A 43 2.59 6.43 -5.60
N ASN A 44 2.60 5.69 -6.70
CA ASN A 44 3.45 4.52 -6.93
C ASN A 44 4.97 4.76 -6.83
N HIS A 45 5.45 6.00 -6.95
CA HIS A 45 6.87 6.30 -6.82
C HIS A 45 7.43 5.98 -5.42
N GLN A 46 6.60 5.81 -4.39
CA GLN A 46 7.04 5.30 -3.10
C GLN A 46 7.71 3.93 -3.21
N TRP A 47 7.35 3.14 -4.21
CA TRP A 47 7.91 1.81 -4.47
C TRP A 47 9.09 1.81 -5.44
N ARG A 48 9.64 2.99 -5.79
CA ARG A 48 10.72 3.10 -6.76
C ARG A 48 11.97 2.30 -6.35
N GLY A 49 12.37 2.36 -5.08
CA GLY A 49 13.48 1.56 -4.58
C GLY A 49 13.31 0.07 -4.87
N LEU A 50 12.10 -0.45 -4.62
CA LEU A 50 11.76 -1.85 -4.87
C LEU A 50 11.72 -2.19 -6.37
N LEU A 51 11.17 -1.31 -7.21
CA LEU A 51 11.14 -1.49 -8.67
C LEU A 51 12.54 -1.54 -9.28
N GLU A 52 13.52 -0.87 -8.69
CA GLU A 52 14.91 -0.85 -9.15
C GLU A 52 15.80 -1.90 -8.46
N ASP A 53 15.28 -2.61 -7.45
CA ASP A 53 16.02 -3.64 -6.71
C ASP A 53 16.19 -4.92 -7.52
N LYS A 54 17.42 -5.19 -7.95
CA LYS A 54 17.74 -6.35 -8.79
C LYS A 54 17.67 -7.69 -8.05
N GLU A 55 17.78 -7.70 -6.72
CA GLU A 55 17.63 -8.91 -5.94
C GLU A 55 16.18 -9.36 -5.83
N ILE A 56 15.25 -8.39 -5.82
CA ILE A 56 13.81 -8.67 -5.80
C ILE A 56 13.31 -8.92 -7.23
N THR A 57 13.64 -8.04 -8.17
CA THR A 57 13.08 -8.08 -9.54
C THR A 57 13.58 -9.26 -10.41
N LYS A 58 14.62 -10.00 -9.96
CA LYS A 58 15.02 -11.25 -10.62
C LYS A 58 13.98 -12.36 -10.50
N ASP A 59 13.26 -12.42 -9.37
CA ASP A 59 12.32 -13.50 -9.01
C ASP A 59 10.87 -13.04 -8.91
N TYR A 60 10.66 -11.72 -8.78
CA TYR A 60 9.35 -11.08 -8.63
C TYR A 60 9.10 -10.05 -9.73
N ASN A 61 7.91 -10.12 -10.32
CA ASN A 61 7.39 -9.09 -11.20
C ASN A 61 6.72 -8.02 -10.31
N VAL A 62 7.45 -6.96 -9.99
CA VAL A 62 6.98 -5.87 -9.12
C VAL A 62 6.09 -4.93 -9.95
N ILE A 63 4.88 -4.69 -9.46
CA ILE A 63 3.88 -3.82 -10.08
C ILE A 63 3.40 -2.82 -9.02
N ALA A 64 3.71 -1.55 -9.21
CA ALA A 64 3.26 -0.47 -8.34
C ALA A 64 2.29 0.44 -9.10
N TYR A 65 1.04 0.49 -8.68
CA TYR A 65 -0.01 1.25 -9.35
C TYR A 65 -0.42 2.49 -8.57
N ASP A 66 -1.02 3.43 -9.27
CA ASP A 66 -1.71 4.58 -8.67
C ASP A 66 -3.20 4.26 -8.56
N LEU A 67 -3.79 4.48 -7.38
CA LEU A 67 -5.25 4.46 -7.26
C LEU A 67 -5.88 5.54 -8.14
N PRO A 68 -7.16 5.41 -8.53
CA PRO A 68 -7.88 6.51 -9.17
C PRO A 68 -7.73 7.81 -8.40
N ARG A 69 -7.54 8.93 -9.12
CA ARG A 69 -7.31 10.28 -8.56
C ARG A 69 -5.95 10.47 -7.89
N HIS A 70 -5.03 9.49 -8.00
CA HIS A 70 -3.66 9.57 -7.48
C HIS A 70 -2.65 9.52 -8.61
N GLY A 71 -1.51 10.17 -8.41
CA GLY A 71 -0.37 10.13 -9.32
C GLY A 71 -0.76 10.44 -10.76
N LYS A 72 -0.70 9.42 -11.62
CA LYS A 72 -1.05 9.50 -13.04
C LYS A 72 -2.34 8.74 -13.41
N SER A 73 -3.03 8.16 -12.43
CA SER A 73 -4.34 7.54 -12.65
C SER A 73 -5.44 8.59 -12.65
N ASP A 74 -6.35 8.48 -13.60
CA ASP A 74 -7.44 9.42 -13.75
C ASP A 74 -8.58 9.16 -12.74
N PRO A 75 -9.41 10.17 -12.45
CA PRO A 75 -10.74 9.96 -11.88
C PRO A 75 -11.62 9.11 -12.82
N PRO A 76 -12.78 8.59 -12.37
CA PRO A 76 -13.67 7.82 -13.24
C PRO A 76 -14.12 8.65 -14.45
N HIS A 77 -13.98 8.10 -15.67
CA HIS A 77 -14.22 8.83 -16.91
C HIS A 77 -15.70 9.01 -17.22
N ASN A 78 -16.55 8.09 -16.77
CA ASN A 78 -18.00 8.07 -17.07
C ASN A 78 -18.87 8.59 -15.93
N LYS A 79 -18.30 9.34 -14.97
CA LYS A 79 -18.99 9.89 -13.80
C LYS A 79 -18.62 11.34 -13.56
N GLU A 80 -19.58 12.17 -13.13
CA GLU A 80 -19.34 13.55 -12.68
C GLU A 80 -18.75 13.58 -11.26
N TRP A 81 -17.59 12.93 -11.08
CA TRP A 81 -16.92 12.71 -9.80
C TRP A 81 -16.65 14.01 -9.00
N TRP A 82 -16.56 15.16 -9.65
CA TRP A 82 -16.33 16.48 -9.03
C TRP A 82 -17.54 17.02 -8.30
N LYS A 83 -18.71 16.40 -8.45
CA LYS A 83 -19.96 16.77 -7.75
C LYS A 83 -20.15 16.01 -6.43
N GLU A 84 -19.32 15.02 -6.14
CA GLU A 84 -19.44 14.16 -4.98
C GLU A 84 -18.19 14.25 -4.10
N GLU A 85 -18.37 14.13 -2.79
CA GLU A 85 -17.24 13.93 -1.88
C GLU A 85 -16.64 12.55 -2.11
N TYR A 86 -15.34 12.49 -2.34
CA TYR A 86 -14.64 11.22 -2.46
C TYR A 86 -14.54 10.55 -1.08
N LYS A 87 -15.04 9.32 -0.99
CA LYS A 87 -14.93 8.42 0.18
C LYS A 87 -14.60 7.03 -0.30
N LEU A 88 -13.40 6.58 -0.03
CA LEU A 88 -12.98 5.21 -0.34
C LEU A 88 -13.60 4.25 0.67
N THR A 89 -14.28 3.20 0.21
CA THR A 89 -14.82 2.14 1.06
C THR A 89 -14.03 0.85 0.90
N ALA A 90 -14.03 -0.01 1.92
CA ALA A 90 -13.37 -1.32 1.86
C ALA A 90 -13.89 -2.19 0.73
N GLU A 91 -15.18 -2.14 0.45
CA GLU A 91 -15.80 -2.89 -0.65
C GLU A 91 -15.27 -2.43 -2.00
N HIS A 92 -15.39 -1.14 -2.31
CA HIS A 92 -14.89 -0.57 -3.57
C HIS A 92 -13.38 -0.79 -3.72
N TYR A 93 -12.60 -0.56 -2.66
CA TYR A 93 -11.16 -0.71 -2.69
C TYR A 93 -10.72 -2.15 -2.99
N CYS A 94 -11.33 -3.13 -2.32
CA CYS A 94 -11.06 -4.54 -2.60
C CYS A 94 -11.47 -4.94 -4.02
N ASN A 95 -12.67 -4.52 -4.47
CA ASN A 95 -13.17 -4.78 -5.82
C ASN A 95 -12.22 -4.20 -6.86
N PHE A 96 -11.77 -2.96 -6.66
CA PHE A 96 -10.82 -2.31 -7.55
C PHE A 96 -9.52 -3.11 -7.68
N ILE A 97 -8.92 -3.54 -6.57
CA ILE A 97 -7.67 -4.32 -6.58
C ILE A 97 -7.86 -5.66 -7.29
N VAL A 98 -8.96 -6.36 -7.03
CA VAL A 98 -9.26 -7.64 -7.68
C VAL A 98 -9.43 -7.45 -9.19
N LYS A 99 -10.17 -6.42 -9.63
CA LYS A 99 -10.36 -6.10 -11.04
C LYS A 99 -9.07 -5.70 -11.73
N LEU A 100 -8.21 -4.92 -11.06
CA LEU A 100 -6.89 -4.57 -11.57
C LEU A 100 -6.02 -5.82 -11.77
N CYS A 101 -5.99 -6.73 -10.79
CA CYS A 101 -5.26 -7.99 -10.92
C CYS A 101 -5.78 -8.84 -12.09
N GLU A 102 -7.09 -8.91 -12.28
CA GLU A 102 -7.73 -9.63 -13.40
C GLU A 102 -7.36 -9.00 -14.76
N ALA A 103 -7.45 -7.68 -14.88
CA ALA A 103 -7.10 -6.95 -16.12
C ALA A 103 -5.62 -7.08 -16.49
N LEU A 104 -4.73 -7.14 -15.49
CA LEU A 104 -3.30 -7.38 -15.70
C LEU A 104 -2.95 -8.87 -15.89
N GLY A 105 -3.92 -9.78 -15.84
CA GLY A 105 -3.71 -11.22 -16.01
C GLY A 105 -2.92 -11.88 -14.88
N LEU A 106 -2.90 -11.28 -13.69
CA LEU A 106 -2.09 -11.76 -12.56
C LEU A 106 -2.73 -12.98 -11.91
N GLN A 107 -2.00 -14.07 -11.89
CA GLN A 107 -2.44 -15.33 -11.26
C GLN A 107 -1.93 -15.40 -9.82
N LYS A 108 -2.84 -15.30 -8.84
CA LYS A 108 -2.51 -15.33 -7.41
C LYS A 108 -1.29 -14.47 -7.06
N PRO A 109 -1.33 -13.14 -7.26
CA PRO A 109 -0.23 -12.27 -6.89
C PRO A 109 -0.03 -12.25 -5.38
N ILE A 110 1.17 -11.87 -4.93
CA ILE A 110 1.38 -11.36 -3.58
C ILE A 110 0.91 -9.89 -3.59
N PHE A 111 0.06 -9.52 -2.66
CA PHE A 111 -0.34 -8.13 -2.46
C PHE A 111 0.44 -7.53 -1.28
N MET A 112 1.08 -6.41 -1.50
CA MET A 112 1.77 -5.64 -0.46
C MET A 112 1.26 -4.20 -0.47
N GLY A 113 0.96 -3.66 0.69
CA GLY A 113 0.55 -2.27 0.83
C GLY A 113 1.01 -1.68 2.14
N SER A 114 1.20 -0.36 2.18
CA SER A 114 1.64 0.35 3.37
C SER A 114 0.55 1.28 3.89
N SER A 115 0.42 1.39 5.22
CA SER A 115 -0.58 2.23 5.89
C SER A 115 -2.01 1.81 5.47
N PHE A 116 -2.83 2.72 4.91
CA PHE A 116 -4.14 2.35 4.38
C PHE A 116 -4.06 1.21 3.33
N GLY A 117 -2.98 1.14 2.56
CA GLY A 117 -2.70 0.03 1.65
C GLY A 117 -2.40 -1.29 2.40
N GLY A 118 -1.83 -1.21 3.59
CA GLY A 118 -1.66 -2.34 4.50
C GLY A 118 -2.99 -2.79 5.11
N ASN A 119 -3.85 -1.84 5.47
CA ASN A 119 -5.19 -2.15 5.99
C ASN A 119 -6.06 -2.85 4.94
N VAL A 120 -6.01 -2.42 3.66
CA VAL A 120 -6.73 -3.15 2.60
C VAL A 120 -6.16 -4.54 2.34
N ALA A 121 -4.86 -4.77 2.59
CA ALA A 121 -4.30 -6.12 2.50
C ALA A 121 -4.96 -7.09 3.48
N LEU A 122 -5.29 -6.65 4.69
CA LEU A 122 -6.09 -7.43 5.66
C LEU A 122 -7.51 -7.68 5.15
N GLN A 123 -8.16 -6.68 4.55
CA GLN A 123 -9.48 -6.84 3.94
C GLN A 123 -9.45 -7.86 2.78
N LEU A 124 -8.39 -7.85 1.96
CA LEU A 124 -8.21 -8.82 0.87
C LEU A 124 -8.01 -10.23 1.40
N ALA A 125 -7.23 -10.41 2.47
CA ALA A 125 -7.05 -11.73 3.10
C ALA A 125 -8.36 -12.27 3.68
N LEU A 126 -9.22 -11.39 4.21
CA LEU A 126 -10.54 -11.75 4.74
C LEU A 126 -11.52 -12.11 3.63
N ARG A 127 -11.68 -11.23 2.63
CA ARG A 127 -12.76 -11.29 1.62
C ARG A 127 -12.40 -12.17 0.41
N TYR A 128 -11.11 -12.18 0.01
CA TYR A 128 -10.63 -12.80 -1.23
C TYR A 128 -9.43 -13.75 -1.02
N PRO A 129 -9.41 -14.61 0.02
CA PRO A 129 -8.23 -15.43 0.37
C PRO A 129 -7.77 -16.39 -0.73
N ASN A 130 -8.61 -16.67 -1.72
CA ASN A 130 -8.26 -17.55 -2.85
C ASN A 130 -7.67 -16.80 -4.05
N LYS A 131 -7.80 -15.47 -4.09
CA LYS A 131 -7.33 -14.63 -5.21
C LYS A 131 -5.86 -14.28 -5.08
N PHE A 132 -5.32 -14.28 -3.86
CA PHE A 132 -3.95 -13.89 -3.56
C PHE A 132 -3.12 -15.10 -3.11
N ARG A 133 -1.85 -15.10 -3.47
CA ARG A 133 -0.85 -16.05 -2.97
C ARG A 133 -0.56 -15.78 -1.48
N ALA A 134 -0.43 -14.52 -1.11
CA ALA A 134 -0.22 -14.01 0.23
C ALA A 134 -0.50 -12.51 0.28
N VAL A 135 -0.60 -11.94 1.48
CA VAL A 135 -0.61 -10.48 1.68
C VAL A 135 0.49 -10.06 2.66
N ILE A 136 1.07 -8.88 2.41
CA ILE A 136 2.08 -8.23 3.27
C ILE A 136 1.53 -6.86 3.69
N PRO A 137 0.75 -6.79 4.79
CA PRO A 137 0.36 -5.53 5.38
C PRO A 137 1.57 -4.85 6.04
N VAL A 138 1.94 -3.66 5.57
CA VAL A 138 3.05 -2.86 6.10
C VAL A 138 2.45 -1.65 6.81
N GLU A 139 2.92 -1.32 8.01
CA GLU A 139 2.43 -0.22 8.84
C GLU A 139 0.89 -0.22 8.96
N ALA A 140 0.32 -1.37 9.37
CA ALA A 140 -1.11 -1.62 9.35
C ALA A 140 -1.62 -2.24 10.65
N ALA A 141 -2.89 -1.98 10.97
CA ALA A 141 -3.57 -2.56 12.12
C ALA A 141 -5.04 -2.88 11.78
N ASP A 142 -5.71 -3.57 12.69
CA ASP A 142 -7.13 -3.93 12.57
C ASP A 142 -8.08 -2.73 12.64
N TYR A 143 -7.62 -1.61 13.23
CA TYR A 143 -8.39 -0.39 13.39
C TYR A 143 -7.49 0.82 13.66
N ALA A 144 -7.72 1.93 12.99
CA ALA A 144 -6.95 3.17 13.13
C ALA A 144 -7.88 4.41 13.16
N PRO A 145 -8.54 4.70 14.31
CA PRO A 145 -9.52 5.79 14.41
C PRO A 145 -8.87 7.18 14.47
N GLY A 146 -9.67 8.21 14.14
CA GLY A 146 -9.34 9.61 14.45
C GLY A 146 -8.63 10.39 13.35
N PHE A 147 -8.40 9.79 12.18
CA PHE A 147 -7.67 10.46 11.08
C PHE A 147 -8.58 11.09 10.01
N TYR A 148 -9.88 10.78 9.97
CA TYR A 148 -10.82 11.40 9.03
C TYR A 148 -11.28 12.75 9.55
N LEU A 149 -10.56 13.82 9.18
CA LEU A 149 -10.74 15.17 9.69
C LEU A 149 -10.97 16.16 8.53
N ASP A 150 -11.84 17.17 8.75
CA ASP A 150 -12.22 18.14 7.70
C ASP A 150 -11.05 19.02 7.24
N TRP A 151 -10.10 19.33 8.11
CA TRP A 151 -8.96 20.17 7.77
C TRP A 151 -8.01 19.57 6.72
N TRP A 152 -8.07 18.25 6.45
CA TRP A 152 -7.34 17.63 5.34
C TRP A 152 -7.77 18.16 3.97
N ARG A 153 -8.96 18.71 3.85
CA ARG A 153 -9.45 19.38 2.65
C ARG A 153 -9.96 20.77 2.99
N HIS A 154 -9.06 21.74 2.96
CA HIS A 154 -9.39 23.13 3.23
C HIS A 154 -9.47 23.93 1.92
N PRO A 155 -10.50 24.78 1.70
CA PRO A 155 -10.70 25.50 0.43
C PRO A 155 -9.58 26.49 0.08
N HIS A 156 -8.80 26.93 1.07
CA HIS A 156 -7.72 27.90 0.90
C HIS A 156 -6.31 27.30 1.10
N ALA A 157 -6.18 25.99 1.28
CA ALA A 157 -4.90 25.31 1.45
C ALA A 157 -4.72 24.24 0.36
N ASN A 158 -3.49 24.14 -0.16
CA ASN A 158 -3.13 23.07 -1.07
C ASN A 158 -3.04 21.75 -0.29
N ALA A 159 -3.88 20.77 -0.65
CA ALA A 159 -3.94 19.48 0.02
C ALA A 159 -2.58 18.77 0.05
N ALA A 160 -1.80 18.83 -1.03
CA ALA A 160 -0.47 18.24 -1.09
C ALA A 160 0.50 18.86 -0.08
N GLN A 161 0.44 20.16 0.14
CA GLN A 161 1.29 20.80 1.17
C GLN A 161 0.88 20.42 2.57
N VAL A 162 -0.43 20.28 2.83
CA VAL A 162 -0.92 19.83 4.13
C VAL A 162 -0.46 18.40 4.40
N CYS A 163 -0.56 17.50 3.44
CA CYS A 163 -0.08 16.12 3.55
C CYS A 163 1.45 16.06 3.76
N ALA A 164 2.22 16.81 2.97
CA ALA A 164 3.67 16.84 3.05
C ALA A 164 4.18 17.37 4.41
N SER A 165 3.47 18.36 5.00
CA SER A 165 3.87 18.92 6.30
C SER A 165 3.80 17.90 7.43
N GLY A 166 2.84 16.95 7.38
CA GLY A 166 2.70 15.88 8.38
C GLY A 166 3.63 14.68 8.15
N THR A 167 4.26 14.59 6.97
CA THR A 167 5.03 13.39 6.59
C THR A 167 6.42 13.36 7.25
N TRP A 168 7.05 14.52 7.44
CA TRP A 168 8.45 14.59 7.86
C TRP A 168 8.69 13.90 9.21
N ASP A 169 7.85 14.16 10.18
CA ASP A 169 8.00 13.64 11.54
C ASP A 169 7.59 12.16 11.67
N LEU A 170 6.96 11.60 10.64
CA LEU A 170 6.60 10.17 10.58
C LEU A 170 7.76 9.28 10.11
N MET A 171 8.82 9.87 9.58
CA MET A 171 10.02 9.14 9.14
C MET A 171 11.02 9.04 10.28
N ALA A 172 11.67 7.88 10.41
CA ALA A 172 12.70 7.69 11.42
C ALA A 172 13.88 8.65 11.18
N PRO A 173 14.39 9.35 12.21
CA PRO A 173 15.54 10.25 12.06
C PRO A 173 16.82 9.51 11.65
N GLN A 174 16.90 8.20 11.86
CA GLN A 174 17.98 7.31 11.46
C GLN A 174 17.96 7.01 9.95
N SER A 175 16.81 7.16 9.30
CA SER A 175 16.70 6.98 7.84
C SER A 175 17.54 8.00 7.10
N PRO A 176 18.18 7.63 5.94
CA PRO A 176 19.04 8.56 5.20
C PRO A 176 18.32 9.85 4.83
N GLU A 177 18.94 10.99 5.11
CA GLU A 177 18.34 12.30 4.88
C GLU A 177 17.84 12.50 3.44
N LYS A 178 18.63 12.05 2.45
CA LYS A 178 18.24 12.11 1.02
C LYS A 178 16.94 11.36 0.72
N ASP A 179 16.73 10.23 1.39
CA ASP A 179 15.56 9.37 1.15
C ASP A 179 14.34 9.92 1.89
N ARG A 180 14.54 10.56 3.06
CA ARG A 180 13.49 11.31 3.76
C ARG A 180 13.02 12.51 2.92
N TRP A 181 13.95 13.28 2.32
CA TRP A 181 13.60 14.37 1.41
C TRP A 181 12.88 13.88 0.16
N LEU A 182 13.26 12.72 -0.37
CA LEU A 182 12.59 12.13 -1.52
C LEU A 182 11.17 11.67 -1.17
N THR A 183 10.98 11.04 -0.01
CA THR A 183 9.66 10.63 0.52
C THR A 183 8.77 11.86 0.71
N TRP A 184 9.27 12.92 1.34
CA TRP A 184 8.57 14.19 1.48
C TRP A 184 8.18 14.77 0.12
N HIS A 185 9.09 14.74 -0.87
CA HIS A 185 8.83 15.23 -2.23
C HIS A 185 7.66 14.47 -2.89
N TYR A 186 7.53 13.17 -2.69
CA TYR A 186 6.38 12.43 -3.21
C TYR A 186 5.06 12.96 -2.64
N TYR A 187 5.02 13.32 -1.38
CA TYR A 187 3.84 13.90 -0.74
C TYR A 187 3.54 15.34 -1.19
N THR A 188 4.52 16.11 -1.67
CA THR A 188 4.25 17.42 -2.29
C THR A 188 3.49 17.30 -3.62
N GLN A 189 3.42 16.10 -4.17
CA GLN A 189 2.63 15.75 -5.36
C GLN A 189 1.33 15.02 -4.99
N GLY A 190 0.98 15.02 -3.71
CA GLY A 190 -0.15 14.30 -3.15
C GLY A 190 -1.49 14.72 -3.72
N SER A 191 -2.41 13.75 -3.76
CA SER A 191 -3.74 13.89 -4.31
C SER A 191 -4.70 14.62 -3.39
N GLU A 192 -5.68 15.32 -3.98
CA GLU A 192 -6.86 15.85 -3.27
C GLU A 192 -7.72 14.72 -2.67
N ALA A 193 -7.47 13.47 -3.06
CA ALA A 193 -8.16 12.29 -2.56
C ALA A 193 -7.75 11.90 -1.12
N PHE A 194 -6.71 12.49 -0.55
CA PHE A 194 -6.16 12.11 0.76
C PHE A 194 -7.24 11.99 1.86
N LYS A 195 -8.13 12.97 1.98
CA LYS A 195 -9.23 12.92 2.96
C LYS A 195 -10.13 11.70 2.73
N GLY A 196 -10.43 11.38 1.47
CA GLY A 196 -11.27 10.24 1.10
C GLY A 196 -10.60 8.88 1.38
N ASP A 197 -9.29 8.79 1.23
CA ASP A 197 -8.52 7.62 1.62
C ASP A 197 -8.59 7.40 3.14
N LEU A 198 -8.52 8.50 3.91
CA LEU A 198 -8.63 8.45 5.36
C LEU A 198 -10.04 8.11 5.84
N TYR A 199 -11.06 8.23 4.99
CA TYR A 199 -12.39 7.68 5.28
C TYR A 199 -12.30 6.15 5.38
N PHE A 200 -11.69 5.47 4.40
CA PHE A 200 -11.44 4.03 4.49
C PHE A 200 -10.59 3.72 5.73
N TYR A 201 -9.44 4.37 5.87
CA TYR A 201 -8.45 4.07 6.91
C TYR A 201 -9.01 4.18 8.32
N SER A 202 -9.87 5.18 8.59
CA SER A 202 -10.22 5.58 9.96
C SER A 202 -11.70 5.41 10.31
N VAL A 203 -12.57 5.18 9.31
CA VAL A 203 -14.02 5.05 9.51
C VAL A 203 -14.53 3.69 9.05
N ASP A 204 -14.17 3.29 7.81
CA ASP A 204 -14.76 2.10 7.19
C ASP A 204 -13.99 0.81 7.50
N HIS A 205 -12.66 0.92 7.75
CA HIS A 205 -11.83 -0.21 8.15
C HIS A 205 -11.89 -0.45 9.66
N ASP A 206 -12.65 -1.46 10.07
CA ASP A 206 -12.68 -1.97 11.45
C ASP A 206 -12.78 -3.50 11.41
N LEU A 207 -11.65 -4.18 11.65
CA LEU A 207 -11.58 -5.64 11.65
C LEU A 207 -11.49 -6.27 13.04
N ARG A 208 -11.62 -5.49 14.12
CA ARG A 208 -11.46 -5.97 15.51
C ARG A 208 -12.33 -7.20 15.85
N LYS A 209 -13.49 -7.33 15.22
CA LYS A 209 -14.39 -8.47 15.41
C LYS A 209 -14.19 -9.60 14.40
N GLU A 210 -13.47 -9.33 13.30
CA GLU A 210 -13.36 -10.20 12.14
C GLU A 210 -11.99 -10.83 11.96
N LEU A 211 -10.93 -10.36 12.65
CA LEU A 211 -9.57 -10.89 12.50
C LEU A 211 -9.48 -12.41 12.62
N LYS A 212 -10.25 -13.00 13.54
CA LYS A 212 -10.30 -14.46 13.75
C LYS A 212 -10.84 -15.24 12.53
N ASN A 213 -11.49 -14.55 11.59
CA ASN A 213 -12.00 -15.13 10.35
C ASN A 213 -10.94 -15.16 9.23
N ILE A 214 -9.83 -14.44 9.41
CA ILE A 214 -8.70 -14.48 8.49
C ILE A 214 -7.89 -15.75 8.77
N ASP A 215 -7.74 -16.60 7.75
CA ASP A 215 -6.95 -17.84 7.85
C ASP A 215 -5.64 -17.69 7.08
N GLY A 216 -4.57 -17.35 7.80
CA GLY A 216 -3.21 -17.22 7.26
C GLY A 216 -2.56 -18.54 6.82
N HIS A 217 -3.22 -19.70 7.01
CA HIS A 217 -2.80 -20.94 6.34
C HIS A 217 -3.35 -21.03 4.93
N LYS A 218 -4.48 -20.37 4.66
CA LYS A 218 -5.11 -20.32 3.34
C LYS A 218 -4.53 -19.17 2.48
N CYS A 219 -4.37 -18.00 3.08
CA CYS A 219 -3.71 -16.84 2.50
C CYS A 219 -2.71 -16.30 3.53
N PRO A 220 -1.42 -16.62 3.43
CA PRO A 220 -0.42 -16.14 4.37
C PRO A 220 -0.48 -14.63 4.57
N VAL A 221 -0.49 -14.20 5.84
CA VAL A 221 -0.49 -12.80 6.25
C VAL A 221 0.81 -12.54 7.00
N ILE A 222 1.70 -11.73 6.42
CA ILE A 222 2.98 -11.34 7.02
C ILE A 222 2.93 -9.84 7.26
N MET A 223 2.70 -9.44 8.50
CA MET A 223 2.61 -8.03 8.89
C MET A 223 3.98 -7.49 9.25
N MET A 224 4.29 -6.28 8.78
CA MET A 224 5.59 -5.64 9.01
C MET A 224 5.39 -4.22 9.53
N THR A 225 6.15 -3.80 10.55
CA THR A 225 6.06 -2.43 11.11
C THR A 225 7.40 -1.93 11.59
N GLY A 226 7.69 -0.66 11.32
CA GLY A 226 8.87 0.04 11.80
C GLY A 226 8.75 0.44 13.28
N THR A 227 9.85 0.33 14.04
CA THR A 227 9.84 0.67 15.48
C THR A 227 9.62 2.16 15.75
N TYR A 228 9.78 3.03 14.75
CA TYR A 228 9.53 4.47 14.86
C TYR A 228 8.13 4.88 14.38
N ASP A 229 7.31 3.94 13.91
CA ASP A 229 5.93 4.26 13.50
C ASP A 229 5.03 4.49 14.73
N TYR A 230 4.58 5.72 14.93
CA TYR A 230 3.62 6.06 15.98
C TYR A 230 2.20 6.31 15.48
N LEU A 231 1.95 6.26 14.15
CA LEU A 231 0.60 6.23 13.59
C LEU A 231 -0.01 4.83 13.70
N THR A 232 0.80 3.83 13.40
CA THR A 232 0.47 2.42 13.58
C THR A 232 1.57 1.78 14.42
N PRO A 233 1.56 1.96 15.75
CA PRO A 233 2.64 1.50 16.61
C PRO A 233 2.89 -0.01 16.47
N PRO A 234 4.14 -0.49 16.61
CA PRO A 234 4.51 -1.90 16.54
C PRO A 234 3.58 -2.82 17.33
N GLU A 235 3.20 -2.40 18.54
CA GLU A 235 2.28 -3.16 19.40
C GLU A 235 0.90 -3.37 18.73
N ALA A 236 0.36 -2.37 18.02
CA ALA A 236 -0.93 -2.48 17.34
C ALA A 236 -0.87 -3.50 16.20
N THR A 237 0.21 -3.45 15.39
CA THR A 237 0.45 -4.41 14.32
C THR A 237 0.67 -5.83 14.85
N GLU A 238 1.49 -5.98 15.89
CA GLU A 238 1.75 -7.27 16.52
C GLU A 238 0.47 -7.88 17.10
N ASN A 239 -0.32 -7.09 17.83
CA ASN A 239 -1.61 -7.53 18.39
C ASN A 239 -2.59 -7.95 17.30
N THR A 240 -2.61 -7.25 16.16
CA THR A 240 -3.40 -7.62 14.98
C THR A 240 -2.93 -8.97 14.42
N ALA A 241 -1.62 -9.12 14.19
CA ALA A 241 -1.04 -10.36 13.65
C ALA A 241 -1.31 -11.58 14.54
N ARG A 242 -1.21 -11.43 15.87
CA ARG A 242 -1.47 -12.50 16.85
C ARG A 242 -2.90 -13.03 16.84
N GLN A 243 -3.87 -12.20 16.47
CA GLN A 243 -5.28 -12.60 16.38
C GLN A 243 -5.62 -13.33 15.07
N ILE A 244 -4.75 -13.25 14.06
CA ILE A 244 -4.91 -13.94 12.78
C ILE A 244 -4.34 -15.35 12.90
N LYS A 245 -5.14 -16.37 12.59
CA LYS A 245 -4.68 -17.75 12.59
C LYS A 245 -3.52 -17.93 11.61
N GLY A 246 -2.32 -18.26 12.12
CA GLY A 246 -1.12 -18.39 11.32
C GLY A 246 -0.54 -17.05 10.82
N GLY A 247 -0.98 -15.92 11.36
CA GLY A 247 -0.37 -14.61 11.12
C GLY A 247 1.07 -14.55 11.58
N VAL A 248 1.89 -13.76 10.90
CA VAL A 248 3.30 -13.52 11.24
C VAL A 248 3.50 -12.02 11.42
N TYR A 249 4.31 -11.66 12.40
CA TYR A 249 4.75 -10.29 12.64
C TYR A 249 6.26 -10.19 12.46
N ILE A 250 6.73 -9.15 11.78
CA ILE A 250 8.13 -8.79 11.60
C ILE A 250 8.29 -7.33 11.99
N GLU A 251 9.13 -7.08 12.99
CA GLU A 251 9.49 -5.74 13.42
C GLU A 251 10.70 -5.24 12.63
N MET A 252 10.66 -3.97 12.19
CA MET A 252 11.73 -3.32 11.43
C MET A 252 12.38 -2.22 12.30
N PRO A 253 13.52 -2.48 12.93
CA PRO A 253 14.23 -1.50 13.75
C PRO A 253 14.60 -0.23 12.97
N ASP A 254 14.52 0.93 13.65
CA ASP A 254 14.96 2.23 13.15
C ASP A 254 14.31 2.68 11.84
N ILE A 255 13.10 2.23 11.58
CA ILE A 255 12.27 2.62 10.43
C ILE A 255 10.97 3.27 10.93
N GLY A 256 10.50 4.29 10.19
CA GLY A 256 9.23 4.96 10.41
C GLY A 256 8.11 4.46 9.51
N HIS A 257 7.14 5.35 9.25
CA HIS A 257 5.88 5.01 8.57
C HIS A 257 6.00 4.75 7.06
N PHE A 258 7.15 5.05 6.44
CA PHE A 258 7.36 4.92 4.99
C PHE A 258 8.57 4.05 4.64
N PRO A 259 8.65 2.80 5.16
CA PRO A 259 9.86 1.96 5.08
C PRO A 259 10.37 1.79 3.65
N MET A 260 9.46 1.65 2.68
CA MET A 260 9.81 1.41 1.27
C MET A 260 10.49 2.60 0.59
N SER A 261 10.32 3.83 1.10
CA SER A 261 10.86 5.04 0.50
C SER A 261 11.83 5.81 1.41
N GLU A 262 11.63 5.79 2.73
CA GLU A 262 12.52 6.47 3.66
C GLU A 262 13.84 5.72 3.91
N ASN A 263 13.82 4.38 3.78
CA ASN A 263 15.02 3.54 3.92
C ASN A 263 14.84 2.17 3.24
N HIS A 264 14.84 2.18 1.91
CA HIS A 264 14.66 0.96 1.13
C HIS A 264 15.70 -0.12 1.45
N GLU A 265 16.94 0.23 1.71
CA GLU A 265 18.03 -0.72 1.98
C GLU A 265 17.78 -1.54 3.25
N VAL A 266 17.20 -0.95 4.28
CA VAL A 266 16.81 -1.68 5.49
C VAL A 266 15.50 -2.42 5.26
N PHE A 267 14.48 -1.78 4.67
CA PHE A 267 13.20 -2.40 4.35
C PHE A 267 13.33 -3.69 3.55
N ARG A 268 14.18 -3.70 2.52
CA ARG A 268 14.39 -4.89 1.66
C ARG A 268 14.83 -6.13 2.42
N VAL A 269 15.61 -5.98 3.51
CA VAL A 269 16.08 -7.11 4.32
C VAL A 269 14.89 -7.86 4.92
N TYR A 270 13.97 -7.12 5.52
CA TYR A 270 12.76 -7.68 6.12
C TYR A 270 11.75 -8.15 5.08
N LEU A 271 11.68 -7.47 3.93
CA LEU A 271 10.86 -7.93 2.80
C LEU A 271 11.35 -9.29 2.27
N ILE A 272 12.66 -9.48 2.12
CA ILE A 272 13.25 -10.78 1.71
C ILE A 272 12.87 -11.89 2.71
N GLU A 273 12.91 -11.61 4.02
CA GLU A 273 12.45 -12.53 5.05
C GLU A 273 10.97 -12.88 4.89
N ALA A 274 10.10 -11.88 4.73
CA ALA A 274 8.67 -12.07 4.50
C ALA A 274 8.40 -12.92 3.25
N LEU A 275 9.08 -12.62 2.14
CA LEU A 275 8.94 -13.37 0.88
C LEU A 275 9.44 -14.83 1.02
N LYS A 276 10.49 -15.07 1.80
CA LYS A 276 10.96 -16.43 2.12
C LYS A 276 9.88 -17.22 2.89
N ILE A 277 9.30 -16.64 3.93
CA ILE A 277 8.23 -17.27 4.72
C ILE A 277 7.03 -17.59 3.81
N ILE A 278 6.65 -16.67 2.91
CA ILE A 278 5.57 -16.91 1.94
C ILE A 278 5.89 -18.09 1.04
N ASN A 279 7.09 -18.14 0.47
CA ASN A 279 7.49 -19.24 -0.41
C ASN A 279 7.49 -20.59 0.30
N GLU A 280 7.98 -20.67 1.54
CA GLU A 280 7.94 -21.89 2.35
C GLU A 280 6.50 -22.37 2.62
N ARG A 281 5.56 -21.46 2.78
CA ARG A 281 4.15 -21.79 3.06
C ARG A 281 3.32 -22.12 1.82
N THR A 282 3.70 -21.62 0.64
CA THR A 282 2.90 -21.70 -0.58
C THR A 282 3.45 -22.65 -1.65
N ASN A 283 4.66 -23.17 -1.50
CA ASN A 283 5.28 -24.14 -2.42
C ASN A 283 5.09 -25.60 -1.97
N LYS A 284 4.13 -25.86 -1.08
CA LYS A 284 3.76 -27.23 -0.63
C LYS A 284 2.73 -27.87 -1.53
#